data_be5e46b6511e8b963e9a09a6e210e3b1
#
_entry.id   be5e46b6511e8b963e9a09a6e210e3b1
#
_cell.length_a   1.000
_cell.length_b   1.000
_cell.length_c   1.000
_cell.angle_alpha   90.00
_cell.angle_beta   90.00
_cell.angle_gamma   90.00
#
_symmetry.space_group_name_H-M   'P 1'
#
loop_
_entity.id
_entity.type
_entity.pdbx_description
1 polymer ?
#
loop_
_entity_poly.entity_id
_entity_poly.type
_entity_poly.pdbx_seq_one_letter_code
_entity_poly.pdbx_strand_id
1 'polypeptide(L)'
;MDMNKRKELIEEYKQIKTYMGVAQIKNQVNGKIFIDSYPNLKNKWLTLQMQLDMGRFANAQLQKDWKEFGADAFTYEVLEQKEIDKVTDMRWERKKILKPWLEKLQPYGDKGYNKPRID
;
A
#
# COMPACT_ATOMS: atom_id res chain seq x y z
N MET A 1 -25.53 9.10 -29.39
CA MET A 1 -24.12 9.05 -29.08
C MET A 1 -23.34 8.65 -30.32
N ASP A 2 -22.36 9.45 -30.69
CA ASP A 2 -21.52 9.22 -31.85
C ASP A 2 -20.70 7.92 -31.65
N MET A 3 -20.69 7.03 -32.64
CA MET A 3 -19.97 5.76 -32.59
C MET A 3 -18.46 5.95 -32.39
N ASN A 4 -17.89 7.02 -32.98
CA ASN A 4 -16.46 7.34 -32.80
C ASN A 4 -16.13 7.71 -31.35
N LYS A 5 -17.00 8.50 -30.73
CA LYS A 5 -16.84 8.91 -29.32
C LYS A 5 -16.92 7.72 -28.38
N ARG A 6 -17.80 6.78 -28.68
CA ARG A 6 -17.92 5.53 -27.91
C ARG A 6 -16.67 4.67 -28.02
N LYS A 7 -16.09 4.58 -29.22
CA LYS A 7 -14.82 3.85 -29.44
C LYS A 7 -13.69 4.48 -28.67
N GLU A 8 -13.57 5.80 -28.69
CA GLU A 8 -12.56 6.54 -27.94
C GLU A 8 -12.64 6.27 -26.45
N LEU A 9 -13.86 6.30 -25.89
CA LEU A 9 -14.08 6.02 -24.47
C LEU A 9 -13.68 4.58 -24.09
N ILE A 10 -13.97 3.61 -24.96
CA ILE A 10 -13.59 2.21 -24.73
C ILE A 10 -12.07 2.06 -24.78
N GLU A 11 -11.41 2.70 -25.73
CA GLU A 11 -9.95 2.66 -25.84
C GLU A 11 -9.27 3.33 -24.65
N GLU A 12 -9.77 4.48 -24.21
CA GLU A 12 -9.28 5.15 -22.99
C GLU A 12 -9.44 4.25 -21.77
N TYR A 13 -10.59 3.60 -21.63
CA TYR A 13 -10.84 2.68 -20.53
C TYR A 13 -9.88 1.48 -20.54
N LYS A 14 -9.60 0.93 -21.72
CA LYS A 14 -8.65 -0.18 -21.86
C LYS A 14 -7.21 0.23 -21.57
N GLN A 15 -6.88 1.52 -21.72
CA GLN A 15 -5.54 2.03 -21.43
C GLN A 15 -5.35 2.36 -19.94
N ILE A 16 -6.42 2.37 -19.15
CA ILE A 16 -6.31 2.57 -17.72
C ILE A 16 -5.66 1.33 -17.12
N LYS A 17 -4.43 1.52 -16.67
CA LYS A 17 -3.68 0.43 -16.05
C LYS A 17 -3.87 0.44 -14.55
N THR A 18 -3.93 -0.76 -13.97
CA THR A 18 -3.97 -0.93 -12.53
C THR A 18 -2.68 -1.59 -12.07
N TYR A 19 -2.24 -1.27 -10.86
CA TYR A 19 -0.96 -1.71 -10.33
C TYR A 19 -1.12 -2.38 -8.99
N MET A 20 -0.38 -3.46 -8.81
CA MET A 20 -0.09 -4.02 -7.50
C MET A 20 1.27 -3.47 -7.05
N GLY A 21 1.57 -3.57 -5.77
CA GLY A 21 2.88 -3.12 -5.33
C GLY A 21 3.09 -3.09 -3.83
N VAL A 22 4.17 -2.43 -3.44
CA VAL A 22 4.59 -2.25 -2.05
C VAL A 22 4.43 -0.77 -1.69
N ALA A 23 3.84 -0.52 -0.53
CA ALA A 23 3.64 0.84 -0.04
C ALA A 23 4.08 0.97 1.42
N GLN A 24 4.44 2.19 1.80
CA GLN A 24 4.93 2.54 3.11
C GLN A 24 4.05 3.61 3.74
N ILE A 25 3.70 3.40 5.01
CA ILE A 25 3.13 4.44 5.87
C ILE A 25 4.24 4.84 6.84
N LYS A 26 4.49 6.14 6.98
CA LYS A 26 5.52 6.65 7.88
C LYS A 26 4.94 7.62 8.89
N ASN A 27 5.28 7.40 10.16
CA ASN A 27 4.99 8.35 11.24
C ASN A 27 6.13 9.37 11.29
N GLN A 28 5.83 10.60 10.97
CA GLN A 28 6.83 11.68 10.91
C GLN A 28 7.34 12.11 12.29
N VAL A 29 6.60 11.79 13.35
CA VAL A 29 6.98 12.16 14.72
C VAL A 29 8.08 11.24 15.26
N ASN A 30 7.94 9.93 15.10
CA ASN A 30 8.89 8.95 15.64
C ASN A 30 9.75 8.25 14.59
N GLY A 31 9.46 8.47 13.30
CA GLY A 31 10.19 7.85 12.19
C GLY A 31 9.84 6.41 11.90
N LYS A 32 8.91 5.81 12.63
CA LYS A 32 8.52 4.42 12.40
C LYS A 32 7.76 4.26 11.10
N ILE A 33 8.04 3.16 10.40
CA ILE A 33 7.42 2.83 9.11
C ILE A 33 6.65 1.52 9.18
N PHE A 34 5.59 1.44 8.37
CA PHE A 34 4.85 0.20 8.13
C PHE A 34 4.87 -0.08 6.64
N ILE A 35 5.30 -1.28 6.25
CA ILE A 35 5.43 -1.68 4.85
C ILE A 35 4.56 -2.91 4.59
N ASP A 36 3.80 -2.89 3.51
CA ASP A 36 3.04 -4.05 3.09
C ASP A 36 2.88 -4.05 1.57
N SER A 37 2.54 -5.22 1.03
CA SER A 37 2.20 -5.37 -0.38
C SER A 37 0.69 -5.42 -0.55
N TYR A 38 0.21 -4.86 -1.66
CA TYR A 38 -1.22 -4.77 -1.95
C TYR A 38 -1.49 -5.24 -3.38
N PRO A 39 -2.59 -6.00 -3.58
CA PRO A 39 -2.93 -6.49 -4.92
C PRO A 39 -3.42 -5.40 -5.86
N ASN A 40 -3.86 -4.27 -5.31
CA ASN A 40 -4.29 -3.12 -6.11
C ASN A 40 -4.02 -1.85 -5.32
N LEU A 41 -3.20 -0.96 -5.90
CA LEU A 41 -2.80 0.29 -5.25
C LEU A 41 -3.80 1.44 -5.46
N LYS A 42 -4.81 1.25 -6.32
CA LYS A 42 -5.79 2.29 -6.61
C LYS A 42 -6.52 2.70 -5.34
N ASN A 43 -6.48 3.99 -5.02
CA ASN A 43 -7.12 4.56 -3.83
C ASN A 43 -6.71 3.88 -2.52
N LYS A 44 -5.52 3.26 -2.50
CA LYS A 44 -5.10 2.45 -1.34
C LYS A 44 -4.90 3.30 -0.09
N TRP A 45 -4.26 4.48 -0.23
CA TRP A 45 -4.05 5.34 0.94
C TRP A 45 -5.39 5.77 1.57
N LEU A 46 -6.35 6.15 0.73
CA LEU A 46 -7.69 6.51 1.21
C LEU A 46 -8.33 5.35 1.98
N THR A 47 -8.26 4.14 1.44
CA THR A 47 -8.82 2.94 2.09
C THR A 47 -8.13 2.65 3.43
N LEU A 48 -6.81 2.76 3.48
CA LEU A 48 -6.05 2.55 4.71
C LEU A 48 -6.37 3.61 5.77
N GLN A 49 -6.49 4.87 5.36
CA GLN A 49 -6.89 5.95 6.27
C GLN A 49 -8.27 5.70 6.85
N MET A 50 -9.21 5.23 6.05
CA MET A 50 -10.55 4.89 6.52
C MET A 50 -10.51 3.78 7.58
N GLN A 51 -9.71 2.75 7.36
CA GLN A 51 -9.54 1.66 8.34
C GLN A 51 -8.95 2.19 9.65
N LEU A 52 -7.96 3.06 9.57
CA LEU A 52 -7.31 3.67 10.72
C LEU A 52 -8.28 4.59 11.48
N ASP A 53 -9.05 5.39 10.76
CA ASP A 53 -10.05 6.28 11.37
C ASP A 53 -11.16 5.51 12.08
N MET A 54 -11.52 4.34 11.54
CA MET A 54 -12.56 3.48 12.13
C MET A 54 -12.04 2.60 13.26
N GLY A 55 -10.74 2.63 13.54
CA GLY A 55 -10.13 1.78 14.57
C GLY A 55 -10.04 0.31 14.20
N ARG A 56 -10.02 0.00 12.90
CA ARG A 56 -10.05 -1.38 12.38
C ARG A 56 -8.77 -1.81 11.66
N PHE A 57 -7.69 -1.09 11.83
CA PHE A 57 -6.44 -1.45 11.20
C PHE A 57 -5.83 -2.68 11.87
N ALA A 58 -5.32 -3.62 11.05
CA ALA A 58 -4.83 -4.92 11.56
C ALA A 58 -3.58 -4.80 12.43
N ASN A 59 -2.73 -3.81 12.21
CA ASN A 59 -1.56 -3.59 13.05
C ASN A 59 -1.92 -2.70 14.23
N ALA A 60 -1.95 -3.29 15.43
CA ALA A 60 -2.43 -2.61 16.63
C ALA A 60 -1.55 -1.43 17.05
N GLN A 61 -0.23 -1.53 16.87
CA GLN A 61 0.69 -0.46 17.25
C GLN A 61 0.54 0.77 16.36
N LEU A 62 0.43 0.56 15.05
CA LEU A 62 0.17 1.64 14.10
C LEU A 62 -1.20 2.27 14.37
N GLN A 63 -2.21 1.46 14.63
CA GLN A 63 -3.56 1.92 14.96
C GLN A 63 -3.54 2.82 16.19
N LYS A 64 -2.80 2.42 17.22
CA LYS A 64 -2.65 3.21 18.45
C LYS A 64 -2.00 4.56 18.18
N ASP A 65 -0.89 4.56 17.43
CA ASP A 65 -0.14 5.77 17.10
C ASP A 65 -0.96 6.71 16.21
N TRP A 66 -1.79 6.16 15.32
CA TRP A 66 -2.70 6.95 14.51
C TRP A 66 -3.66 7.77 15.36
N LYS A 67 -4.23 7.15 16.37
CA LYS A 67 -5.13 7.84 17.32
C LYS A 67 -4.39 8.85 18.17
N GLU A 68 -3.17 8.53 18.59
CA GLU A 68 -2.38 9.39 19.46
C GLU A 68 -1.82 10.62 18.76
N PHE A 69 -1.23 10.44 17.57
CA PHE A 69 -0.55 11.52 16.86
C PHE A 69 -1.43 12.23 15.83
N GLY A 70 -2.51 11.59 15.40
CA GLY A 70 -3.40 12.14 14.38
C GLY A 70 -2.93 11.89 12.95
N ALA A 71 -3.86 12.00 12.02
CA ALA A 71 -3.63 11.68 10.60
C ALA A 71 -2.52 12.54 9.97
N ASP A 72 -2.40 13.79 10.38
CA ASP A 72 -1.42 14.73 9.80
C ASP A 72 0.03 14.33 10.09
N ALA A 73 0.26 13.45 11.09
CA ALA A 73 1.59 12.96 11.41
C ALA A 73 2.08 11.87 10.45
N PHE A 74 1.21 11.35 9.60
CA PHE A 74 1.54 10.18 8.75
C PHE A 74 1.59 10.55 7.28
N THR A 75 2.55 9.93 6.59
CA THR A 75 2.69 10.04 5.13
C THR A 75 2.62 8.66 4.49
N TYR A 76 2.33 8.64 3.20
CA TYR A 76 2.20 7.42 2.42
C TYR A 76 3.04 7.52 1.16
N GLU A 77 3.73 6.42 0.81
CA GLU A 77 4.55 6.36 -0.39
C GLU A 77 4.48 4.97 -1.00
N VAL A 78 4.31 4.92 -2.32
CA VAL A 78 4.45 3.67 -3.08
C VAL A 78 5.93 3.44 -3.35
N LEU A 79 6.47 2.34 -2.85
CA LEU A 79 7.88 2.01 -3.00
C LEU A 79 8.18 1.25 -4.29
N GLU A 80 7.24 0.42 -4.73
CA GLU A 80 7.38 -0.37 -5.95
C GLU A 80 6.01 -0.71 -6.50
N GLN A 81 5.87 -0.75 -7.83
CA GLN A 81 4.61 -1.13 -8.46
C GLN A 81 4.85 -1.96 -9.71
N LYS A 82 3.86 -2.81 -10.04
CA LYS A 82 3.87 -3.66 -11.22
C LYS A 82 2.45 -3.71 -11.79
N GLU A 83 2.32 -3.69 -13.11
CA GLU A 83 1.01 -3.79 -13.76
C GLU A 83 0.35 -5.13 -13.43
N ILE A 84 -0.92 -5.09 -13.04
CA ILE A 84 -1.66 -6.29 -12.59
C ILE A 84 -1.78 -7.31 -13.72
N ASP A 85 -1.95 -6.87 -14.95
CA ASP A 85 -2.09 -7.75 -16.11
C ASP A 85 -0.84 -8.57 -16.41
N LYS A 86 0.30 -8.18 -15.86
CA LYS A 86 1.58 -8.93 -15.99
C LYS A 86 1.80 -9.91 -14.86
N VAL A 87 0.85 -10.02 -13.93
CA VAL A 87 0.95 -10.90 -12.75
C VAL A 87 0.14 -12.16 -12.99
N THR A 88 0.77 -13.32 -12.90
CA THR A 88 0.10 -14.61 -13.05
C THR A 88 -0.35 -15.21 -11.72
N ASP A 89 0.43 -15.00 -10.66
CA ASP A 89 0.10 -15.43 -9.30
C ASP A 89 0.27 -14.24 -8.36
N MET A 90 -0.85 -13.60 -8.02
CA MET A 90 -0.84 -12.39 -7.20
C MET A 90 -0.28 -12.63 -5.80
N ARG A 91 -0.65 -13.74 -5.16
CA ARG A 91 -0.22 -14.06 -3.81
C ARG A 91 1.29 -14.25 -3.74
N TRP A 92 1.85 -14.97 -4.70
CA TRP A 92 3.28 -15.20 -4.80
C TRP A 92 4.03 -13.91 -5.15
N GLU A 93 3.51 -13.13 -6.10
CA GLU A 93 4.13 -11.87 -6.52
C GLU A 93 4.19 -10.86 -5.37
N ARG A 94 3.13 -10.77 -4.56
CA ARG A 94 3.11 -9.90 -3.39
C ARG A 94 4.22 -10.24 -2.41
N LYS A 95 4.44 -11.51 -2.13
CA LYS A 95 5.51 -11.97 -1.24
C LYS A 95 6.88 -11.68 -1.85
N LYS A 96 7.03 -11.94 -3.14
CA LYS A 96 8.28 -11.76 -3.86
C LYS A 96 8.75 -10.31 -3.86
N ILE A 97 7.87 -9.36 -4.13
CA ILE A 97 8.26 -7.95 -4.18
C ILE A 97 8.41 -7.33 -2.80
N LEU A 98 7.68 -7.82 -1.81
CA LEU A 98 7.74 -7.29 -0.43
C LEU A 98 9.05 -7.66 0.27
N LYS A 99 9.53 -8.87 0.09
CA LYS A 99 10.69 -9.41 0.80
C LYS A 99 11.95 -8.52 0.71
N PRO A 100 12.38 -8.06 -0.48
CA PRO A 100 13.56 -7.18 -0.57
C PRO A 100 13.41 -5.88 0.21
N TRP A 101 12.21 -5.31 0.24
CA TRP A 101 11.93 -4.08 0.97
C TRP A 101 12.00 -4.29 2.47
N LEU A 102 11.47 -5.41 2.98
CA LEU A 102 11.59 -5.76 4.39
C LEU A 102 13.03 -5.95 4.80
N GLU A 103 13.84 -6.59 3.95
CA GLU A 103 15.26 -6.82 4.20
C GLU A 103 16.06 -5.50 4.19
N LYS A 104 15.74 -4.61 3.25
CA LYS A 104 16.42 -3.33 3.09
C LYS A 104 16.10 -2.36 4.21
N LEU A 105 14.83 -2.21 4.56
CA LEU A 105 14.37 -1.17 5.48
C LEU A 105 14.23 -1.63 6.92
N GLN A 106 14.15 -2.94 7.17
CA GLN A 106 14.07 -3.50 8.53
C GLN A 106 13.05 -2.78 9.41
N PRO A 107 11.74 -2.75 9.02
CA PRO A 107 10.74 -1.93 9.72
C PRO A 107 10.26 -2.57 11.02
N TYR A 108 11.19 -2.91 11.89
CA TYR A 108 10.95 -3.68 13.11
C TYR A 108 11.44 -2.92 14.35
N GLY A 109 10.81 -3.21 15.50
CA GLY A 109 11.19 -2.62 16.77
C GLY A 109 11.10 -1.09 16.75
N ASP A 110 12.19 -0.41 17.03
CA ASP A 110 12.23 1.05 17.06
C ASP A 110 12.12 1.70 15.67
N LYS A 111 12.35 0.92 14.61
CA LYS A 111 12.35 1.43 13.25
C LYS A 111 10.99 1.32 12.57
N GLY A 112 10.08 0.50 13.07
CA GLY A 112 8.83 0.28 12.38
C GLY A 112 7.78 -0.51 13.13
N TYR A 113 6.64 -0.64 12.47
CA TYR A 113 5.46 -1.30 13.02
C TYR A 113 5.32 -2.75 12.59
N ASN A 114 6.10 -3.20 11.62
CA ASN A 114 5.99 -4.57 11.13
C ASN A 114 6.43 -5.57 12.21
N LYS A 115 5.74 -6.69 12.26
CA LYS A 115 6.15 -7.80 13.13
C LYS A 115 7.26 -8.57 12.43
N PRO A 116 8.35 -8.93 13.14
CA PRO A 116 9.39 -9.78 12.54
C PRO A 116 8.80 -11.09 12.06
N ARG A 117 9.23 -11.52 10.86
CA ARG A 117 8.80 -12.82 10.34
C ARG A 117 9.58 -13.92 11.03
N ILE A 118 8.83 -14.92 11.47
CA ILE A 118 9.40 -16.18 11.97
C ILE A 118 9.35 -17.15 10.79
N ASP A 119 10.48 -17.47 10.26
CA ASP A 119 10.60 -18.44 9.18
C ASP A 119 10.59 -19.86 9.75
#